data_d271f7291064d0ea9a212b43fa97286c
#
_entry.id   d271f7291064d0ea9a212b43fa97286c
#
_cell.length_a   1.000
_cell.length_b   1.000
_cell.length_c   1.000
_cell.angle_alpha   90.00
_cell.angle_beta   90.00
_cell.angle_gamma   90.00
#
_symmetry.space_group_name_H-M   'P 1'
#
loop_
_entity.id
_entity.type
_entity.pdbx_description
1 polymer ?
#
loop_
_entity_poly.entity_id
_entity_poly.type
_entity_poly.pdbx_seq_one_letter_code
_entity_poly.pdbx_strand_id
1 'polypeptide(L)'
;KNVGVIVEDPNTGEILAMDGGDRYDLNTPRDLSNLYSEKEIKAMNDEETVEALNAMWNNFCITDAYEPGSVVKPIVMSAALNKGKILPSDMFDCDGFQIFGAAGDTMVKCAAYPNAHGVETLAEVIANSCNDGMMQIAASMGADQFIKSQTQFNFGTRTGIDLPNEGSGIIHTTDTMGETELACSSFGQGFTCTMIQEINAMCSVVN
;
A
#
# COMPACT_ATOMS: atom_id res chain seq x y z
N LYS A 1 -3.81 -6.78 -16.50
CA LYS A 1 -3.23 -6.97 -15.15
C LYS A 1 -1.78 -6.55 -15.25
N ASN A 2 -1.38 -5.55 -14.47
CA ASN A 2 0.01 -5.12 -14.39
C ASN A 2 0.76 -6.02 -13.40
N VAL A 3 2.01 -6.30 -13.68
CA VAL A 3 2.93 -7.00 -12.78
C VAL A 3 4.18 -6.14 -12.66
N GLY A 4 4.55 -5.78 -11.45
CA GLY A 4 5.77 -5.04 -11.18
C GLY A 4 6.66 -5.83 -10.23
N VAL A 5 7.97 -5.64 -10.36
CA VAL A 5 8.97 -6.19 -9.44
C VAL A 5 9.98 -5.10 -9.11
N ILE A 6 10.24 -4.91 -7.82
CA ILE A 6 11.33 -4.06 -7.32
C ILE A 6 12.19 -4.90 -6.39
N VAL A 7 13.50 -4.78 -6.50
CA VAL A 7 14.48 -5.37 -5.58
C VAL A 7 15.31 -4.23 -5.01
N GLU A 8 15.28 -4.07 -3.70
CA GLU A 8 15.97 -3.01 -2.96
C GLU A 8 16.87 -3.60 -1.90
N ASP A 9 18.05 -3.04 -1.72
CA ASP A 9 18.91 -3.35 -0.56
C ASP A 9 18.40 -2.55 0.66
N PRO A 10 17.89 -3.22 1.70
CA PRO A 10 17.33 -2.52 2.86
C PRO A 10 18.36 -1.72 3.66
N ASN A 11 19.66 -2.02 3.54
CA ASN A 11 20.69 -1.32 4.29
C ASN A 11 21.11 0.01 3.62
N THR A 12 20.98 0.09 2.30
CA THR A 12 21.47 1.24 1.53
C THR A 12 20.36 2.03 0.84
N GLY A 13 19.17 1.42 0.64
CA GLY A 13 18.10 1.96 -0.19
C GLY A 13 18.39 1.90 -1.69
N GLU A 14 19.43 1.15 -2.10
CA GLU A 14 19.78 0.99 -3.51
C GLU A 14 18.78 0.10 -4.24
N ILE A 15 18.22 0.58 -5.35
CA ILE A 15 17.36 -0.23 -6.21
C ILE A 15 18.23 -1.08 -7.12
N LEU A 16 18.26 -2.38 -6.83
CA LEU A 16 19.06 -3.37 -7.56
C LEU A 16 18.40 -3.82 -8.86
N ALA A 17 17.07 -3.85 -8.89
CA ALA A 17 16.28 -4.17 -10.08
C ALA A 17 14.89 -3.57 -9.98
N MET A 18 14.33 -3.18 -11.14
CA MET A 18 12.95 -2.73 -11.26
C MET A 18 12.42 -3.12 -12.64
N ASP A 19 11.22 -3.71 -12.68
CA ASP A 19 10.54 -4.08 -13.93
C ASP A 19 9.02 -3.87 -13.77
N GLY A 20 8.44 -2.99 -14.57
CA GLY A 20 7.00 -2.71 -14.61
C GLY A 20 6.20 -3.57 -15.60
N GLY A 21 6.87 -4.48 -16.30
CA GLY A 21 6.25 -5.43 -17.24
C GLY A 21 6.20 -4.95 -18.69
N ASP A 22 5.64 -3.80 -18.97
CA ASP A 22 5.61 -3.24 -20.31
C ASP A 22 6.95 -2.61 -20.65
N ARG A 23 7.45 -2.95 -21.84
CA ARG A 23 8.79 -2.52 -22.29
C ARG A 23 8.71 -1.90 -23.66
N TYR A 24 9.55 -0.91 -23.90
CA TYR A 24 9.75 -0.31 -25.21
C TYR A 24 11.24 -0.23 -25.53
N ASP A 25 11.55 -0.20 -26.82
CA ASP A 25 12.92 -0.03 -27.31
C ASP A 25 13.28 1.47 -27.32
N LEU A 26 14.35 1.84 -26.61
CA LEU A 26 14.85 3.22 -26.58
C LEU A 26 15.31 3.74 -27.95
N ASN A 27 15.62 2.83 -28.93
CA ASN A 27 15.95 3.22 -30.28
C ASN A 27 14.70 3.54 -31.10
N THR A 28 13.54 2.98 -30.72
CA THR A 28 12.26 3.20 -31.40
C THR A 28 11.16 3.50 -30.35
N PRO A 29 11.32 4.57 -29.55
CA PRO A 29 10.51 4.79 -28.32
C PRO A 29 9.02 5.07 -28.59
N ARG A 30 8.64 5.27 -29.84
CA ARG A 30 7.25 5.51 -30.26
C ARG A 30 6.63 4.31 -30.99
N ASP A 31 7.32 3.18 -31.01
CA ASP A 31 6.83 1.94 -31.63
C ASP A 31 5.85 1.23 -30.68
N LEU A 32 4.58 1.24 -31.06
CA LEU A 32 3.48 0.59 -30.30
C LEU A 32 3.25 -0.87 -30.72
N SER A 33 4.03 -1.42 -31.64
CA SER A 33 3.81 -2.76 -32.21
C SER A 33 3.93 -3.91 -31.21
N ASN A 34 4.60 -3.67 -30.06
CA ASN A 34 4.68 -4.65 -28.97
C ASN A 34 3.38 -4.77 -28.16
N LEU A 35 2.52 -3.74 -28.18
CA LEU A 35 1.30 -3.65 -27.37
C LEU A 35 0.02 -3.74 -28.21
N TYR A 36 0.08 -3.29 -29.46
CA TYR A 36 -1.08 -3.16 -30.35
C TYR A 36 -0.80 -3.77 -31.72
N SER A 37 -1.81 -4.34 -32.34
CA SER A 37 -1.72 -4.81 -33.71
C SER A 37 -1.63 -3.64 -34.70
N GLU A 38 -1.08 -3.87 -35.92
CA GLU A 38 -1.06 -2.86 -36.99
C GLU A 38 -2.43 -2.25 -37.29
N LYS A 39 -3.50 -3.04 -37.18
CA LYS A 39 -4.86 -2.58 -37.42
C LYS A 39 -5.31 -1.60 -36.36
N GLU A 40 -5.01 -1.88 -35.09
CA GLU A 40 -5.34 -0.99 -33.99
C GLU A 40 -4.54 0.30 -34.09
N ILE A 41 -3.24 0.22 -34.31
CA ILE A 41 -2.37 1.41 -34.47
C ILE A 41 -2.87 2.32 -35.61
N LYS A 42 -3.25 1.74 -36.75
CA LYS A 42 -3.77 2.51 -37.90
C LYS A 42 -5.16 3.11 -37.65
N ALA A 43 -5.91 2.59 -36.70
CA ALA A 43 -7.22 3.07 -36.34
C ALA A 43 -7.21 4.18 -35.28
N MET A 44 -6.10 4.32 -34.54
CA MET A 44 -5.93 5.34 -33.47
C MET A 44 -5.89 6.75 -34.11
N ASN A 45 -6.59 7.67 -33.47
CA ASN A 45 -6.40 9.08 -33.70
C ASN A 45 -5.17 9.62 -32.95
N ASP A 46 -4.87 10.92 -33.08
CA ASP A 46 -3.70 11.53 -32.45
C ASP A 46 -3.77 11.47 -30.92
N GLU A 47 -4.95 11.65 -30.32
CA GLU A 47 -5.17 11.61 -28.87
C GLU A 47 -4.96 10.19 -28.33
N GLU A 48 -5.59 9.19 -28.96
CA GLU A 48 -5.43 7.77 -28.61
C GLU A 48 -3.97 7.31 -28.75
N THR A 49 -3.27 7.80 -29.77
CA THR A 49 -1.84 7.51 -29.96
C THR A 49 -0.99 8.07 -28.82
N VAL A 50 -1.26 9.31 -28.39
CA VAL A 50 -0.55 9.94 -27.26
C VAL A 50 -0.85 9.22 -25.95
N GLU A 51 -2.09 8.83 -25.71
CA GLU A 51 -2.46 8.05 -24.54
C GLU A 51 -1.76 6.69 -24.50
N ALA A 52 -1.73 5.96 -25.63
CA ALA A 52 -1.05 4.68 -25.74
C ALA A 52 0.47 4.80 -25.50
N LEU A 53 1.11 5.85 -26.04
CA LEU A 53 2.51 6.13 -25.80
C LEU A 53 2.79 6.47 -24.34
N ASN A 54 1.98 7.30 -23.72
CA ASN A 54 2.12 7.64 -22.31
C ASN A 54 1.95 6.41 -21.41
N ALA A 55 1.00 5.54 -21.71
CA ALA A 55 0.80 4.29 -21.00
C ALA A 55 2.02 3.36 -21.13
N MET A 56 2.59 3.24 -22.35
CA MET A 56 3.77 2.42 -22.61
C MET A 56 5.03 2.95 -21.89
N TRP A 57 5.18 4.27 -21.81
CA TRP A 57 6.33 4.89 -21.15
C TRP A 57 6.19 4.94 -19.62
N ASN A 58 5.01 4.67 -19.10
CA ASN A 58 4.73 4.75 -17.68
C ASN A 58 5.42 3.61 -16.93
N ASN A 59 6.17 3.93 -15.88
CA ASN A 59 6.74 2.93 -15.01
C ASN A 59 5.77 2.64 -13.84
N PHE A 60 4.97 1.61 -14.00
CA PHE A 60 3.97 1.18 -13.03
C PHE A 60 4.50 1.09 -11.59
N CYS A 61 5.75 0.68 -11.41
CA CYS A 61 6.35 0.51 -10.09
C CYS A 61 6.44 1.81 -9.27
N ILE A 62 6.47 2.96 -9.95
CA ILE A 62 6.64 4.27 -9.30
C ILE A 62 5.48 5.23 -9.51
N THR A 63 4.62 4.97 -10.51
CA THR A 63 3.57 5.91 -10.91
C THR A 63 2.21 5.53 -10.35
N ASP A 64 1.84 4.24 -10.42
CA ASP A 64 0.50 3.78 -10.12
C ASP A 64 0.37 3.52 -8.61
N ALA A 65 -0.65 4.14 -8.03
CA ALA A 65 -0.96 3.95 -6.62
C ALA A 65 -2.12 2.95 -6.46
N TYR A 66 -1.99 2.09 -5.45
CA TYR A 66 -2.96 1.06 -5.12
C TYR A 66 -3.09 0.89 -3.60
N GLU A 67 -4.15 0.24 -3.16
CA GLU A 67 -4.30 -0.14 -1.75
C GLU A 67 -3.33 -1.28 -1.41
N PRO A 68 -2.37 -1.10 -0.46
CA PRO A 68 -1.31 -2.07 -0.19
C PRO A 68 -1.84 -3.38 0.42
N GLY A 69 -3.01 -3.35 1.02
CA GLY A 69 -3.58 -4.52 1.70
C GLY A 69 -2.72 -4.99 2.86
N SER A 70 -2.72 -6.30 3.11
CA SER A 70 -2.09 -6.89 4.30
C SER A 70 -0.56 -6.75 4.37
N VAL A 71 0.10 -6.34 3.28
CA VAL A 71 1.56 -6.08 3.29
C VAL A 71 1.92 -4.92 4.22
N VAL A 72 1.00 -3.98 4.46
CA VAL A 72 1.24 -2.85 5.37
C VAL A 72 1.22 -3.23 6.86
N LYS A 73 0.67 -4.38 7.24
CA LYS A 73 0.49 -4.76 8.66
C LYS A 73 1.78 -4.77 9.49
N PRO A 74 2.91 -5.33 9.00
CA PRO A 74 4.18 -5.23 9.73
C PRO A 74 4.63 -3.79 9.96
N ILE A 75 4.38 -2.89 8.99
CA ILE A 75 4.72 -1.47 9.09
C ILE A 75 3.89 -0.81 10.18
N VAL A 76 2.57 -1.02 10.21
CA VAL A 76 1.68 -0.48 11.24
C VAL A 76 2.03 -1.02 12.62
N MET A 77 2.27 -2.33 12.74
CA MET A 77 2.65 -2.96 14.01
C MET A 77 3.99 -2.42 14.52
N SER A 78 5.00 -2.27 13.65
CA SER A 78 6.30 -1.70 14.03
C SER A 78 6.17 -0.27 14.52
N ALA A 79 5.31 0.54 13.88
CA ALA A 79 4.99 1.89 14.33
C ALA A 79 4.37 1.90 15.73
N ALA A 80 3.39 1.04 15.99
CA ALA A 80 2.70 0.95 17.27
C ALA A 80 3.67 0.54 18.40
N LEU A 81 4.52 -0.46 18.14
CA LEU A 81 5.58 -0.90 19.07
C LEU A 81 6.58 0.22 19.35
N ASN A 82 7.10 0.87 18.30
CA ASN A 82 8.08 1.95 18.43
C ASN A 82 7.55 3.16 19.20
N LYS A 83 6.25 3.42 19.13
CA LYS A 83 5.61 4.50 19.90
C LYS A 83 5.15 4.08 21.29
N GLY A 84 5.39 2.83 21.70
CA GLY A 84 4.96 2.29 22.98
C GLY A 84 3.45 2.25 23.15
N LYS A 85 2.71 2.12 22.04
CA LYS A 85 1.25 2.03 22.06
C LYS A 85 0.75 0.62 22.32
N ILE A 86 1.59 -0.35 22.03
CA ILE A 86 1.43 -1.76 22.34
C ILE A 86 2.76 -2.32 22.86
N LEU A 87 2.69 -3.43 23.57
CA LEU A 87 3.85 -4.17 24.07
C LEU A 87 3.93 -5.54 23.39
N PRO A 88 5.13 -6.14 23.26
CA PRO A 88 5.29 -7.48 22.69
C PRO A 88 4.48 -8.58 23.40
N SER A 89 4.08 -8.33 24.66
CA SER A 89 3.28 -9.24 25.49
C SER A 89 1.78 -9.06 25.35
N ASP A 90 1.33 -8.06 24.62
CA ASP A 90 -0.10 -7.78 24.48
C ASP A 90 -0.79 -8.87 23.68
N MET A 91 -2.05 -9.10 24.04
CA MET A 91 -2.94 -10.06 23.40
C MET A 91 -4.12 -9.33 22.78
N PHE A 92 -4.60 -9.83 21.67
CA PHE A 92 -5.71 -9.25 20.91
C PHE A 92 -6.79 -10.32 20.72
N ASP A 93 -8.03 -9.96 20.98
CA ASP A 93 -9.17 -10.87 20.84
C ASP A 93 -9.88 -10.61 19.52
N CYS A 94 -9.84 -11.58 18.62
CA CYS A 94 -10.48 -11.50 17.31
C CYS A 94 -11.85 -12.16 17.35
N ASP A 95 -12.90 -11.37 17.34
CA ASP A 95 -14.29 -11.81 17.20
C ASP A 95 -14.72 -12.01 15.72
N GLY A 96 -13.81 -11.72 14.78
CA GLY A 96 -14.05 -11.81 13.35
C GLY A 96 -14.58 -10.54 12.70
N PHE A 97 -14.96 -9.52 13.45
CA PHE A 97 -15.40 -8.22 12.94
C PHE A 97 -15.36 -7.15 14.04
N GLN A 98 -15.39 -5.88 13.63
CA GLN A 98 -15.67 -4.75 14.53
C GLN A 98 -16.77 -3.86 13.94
N ILE A 99 -17.47 -3.14 14.80
CA ILE A 99 -18.56 -2.25 14.41
C ILE A 99 -18.18 -0.81 14.73
N PHE A 100 -18.31 0.06 13.73
CA PHE A 100 -17.97 1.48 13.76
C PHE A 100 -19.17 2.35 13.39
N GLY A 101 -18.98 3.67 13.53
CA GLY A 101 -19.99 4.66 13.22
C GLY A 101 -20.87 5.00 14.42
N ALA A 102 -21.36 6.24 14.47
CA ALA A 102 -22.21 6.75 15.58
C ALA A 102 -23.51 5.96 15.76
N ALA A 103 -24.02 5.34 14.69
CA ALA A 103 -25.20 4.49 14.71
C ALA A 103 -24.87 3.00 14.92
N GLY A 104 -23.57 2.61 14.95
CA GLY A 104 -23.13 1.23 15.00
C GLY A 104 -23.53 0.44 13.73
N ASP A 105 -23.52 1.09 12.57
CA ASP A 105 -24.04 0.56 11.30
C ASP A 105 -22.95 0.09 10.31
N THR A 106 -21.69 0.39 10.59
CA THR A 106 -20.56 0.01 9.72
C THR A 106 -19.81 -1.17 10.30
N MET A 107 -19.97 -2.34 9.67
CA MET A 107 -19.25 -3.57 10.04
C MET A 107 -17.99 -3.71 9.19
N VAL A 108 -16.82 -3.76 9.82
CA VAL A 108 -15.54 -4.09 9.20
C VAL A 108 -15.12 -5.50 9.60
N LYS A 109 -14.90 -6.36 8.61
CA LYS A 109 -14.71 -7.80 8.82
C LYS A 109 -13.23 -8.20 8.80
N CYS A 110 -12.90 -9.14 9.68
CA CYS A 110 -11.67 -9.92 9.54
C CYS A 110 -11.80 -10.90 8.36
N ALA A 111 -10.66 -11.33 7.79
CA ALA A 111 -10.64 -12.34 6.74
C ALA A 111 -11.20 -13.70 7.22
N ALA A 112 -11.16 -13.97 8.53
CA ALA A 112 -11.70 -15.19 9.13
C ALA A 112 -13.24 -15.23 9.19
N TYR A 113 -13.91 -14.05 9.07
CA TYR A 113 -15.38 -13.98 9.20
C TYR A 113 -16.12 -14.97 8.23
N PRO A 114 -17.15 -15.72 8.67
CA PRO A 114 -17.89 -15.61 9.93
C PRO A 114 -17.23 -16.31 11.14
N ASN A 115 -16.08 -16.95 10.98
CA ASN A 115 -15.28 -17.45 12.09
C ASN A 115 -14.43 -16.33 12.72
N ALA A 116 -13.72 -16.66 13.78
CA ALA A 116 -12.81 -15.78 14.48
C ALA A 116 -11.48 -16.49 14.74
N HIS A 117 -10.40 -15.73 14.95
CA HIS A 117 -9.13 -16.31 15.37
C HIS A 117 -9.07 -16.53 16.89
N GLY A 118 -9.94 -15.84 17.67
CA GLY A 118 -9.89 -15.81 19.12
C GLY A 118 -8.74 -14.95 19.65
N VAL A 119 -8.23 -15.30 20.82
CA VAL A 119 -7.16 -14.54 21.46
C VAL A 119 -5.81 -14.85 20.81
N GLU A 120 -5.15 -13.83 20.28
CA GLU A 120 -3.89 -13.91 19.51
C GLU A 120 -2.79 -13.07 20.16
N THR A 121 -1.57 -13.57 20.11
CA THR A 121 -0.34 -12.80 20.32
C THR A 121 -0.07 -11.89 19.12
N LEU A 122 0.81 -10.88 19.27
CA LEU A 122 1.26 -10.05 18.12
C LEU A 122 1.78 -10.88 16.94
N ALA A 123 2.52 -11.95 17.22
CA ALA A 123 3.06 -12.84 16.19
C ALA A 123 1.93 -13.57 15.45
N GLU A 124 0.89 -14.01 16.16
CA GLU A 124 -0.26 -14.67 15.56
C GLU A 124 -1.13 -13.69 14.76
N VAL A 125 -1.30 -12.45 15.21
CA VAL A 125 -1.98 -11.38 14.43
C VAL A 125 -1.33 -11.21 13.05
N ILE A 126 0.00 -11.22 12.95
CA ILE A 126 0.71 -11.16 11.67
C ILE A 126 0.60 -12.49 10.91
N ALA A 127 0.86 -13.62 11.56
CA ALA A 127 0.88 -14.94 10.92
C ALA A 127 -0.50 -15.31 10.32
N ASN A 128 -1.57 -14.98 11.03
CA ASN A 128 -2.95 -15.20 10.57
C ASN A 128 -3.48 -14.06 9.69
N SER A 129 -2.68 -13.00 9.50
CA SER A 129 -3.11 -11.79 8.82
C SER A 129 -4.44 -11.24 9.37
N CYS A 130 -4.58 -11.22 10.69
CA CYS A 130 -5.79 -10.84 11.39
C CYS A 130 -6.10 -9.36 11.21
N ASN A 131 -7.23 -9.03 10.55
CA ASN A 131 -7.64 -7.63 10.40
C ASN A 131 -8.14 -7.07 11.72
N ASP A 132 -8.84 -7.89 12.52
CA ASP A 132 -9.41 -7.46 13.80
C ASP A 132 -8.32 -7.06 14.78
N GLY A 133 -7.29 -7.88 14.97
CA GLY A 133 -6.12 -7.52 15.77
C GLY A 133 -5.44 -6.23 15.30
N MET A 134 -5.35 -6.02 13.97
CA MET A 134 -4.81 -4.78 13.42
C MET A 134 -5.69 -3.56 13.69
N MET A 135 -7.02 -3.69 13.66
CA MET A 135 -7.94 -2.63 14.04
C MET A 135 -7.76 -2.21 15.51
N GLN A 136 -7.59 -3.18 16.42
CA GLN A 136 -7.30 -2.92 17.83
C GLN A 136 -5.95 -2.22 18.03
N ILE A 137 -4.91 -2.64 17.29
CA ILE A 137 -3.59 -2.00 17.30
C ILE A 137 -3.69 -0.54 16.84
N ALA A 138 -4.38 -0.28 15.73
CA ALA A 138 -4.54 1.09 15.22
C ALA A 138 -5.38 1.96 16.17
N ALA A 139 -6.42 1.41 16.77
CA ALA A 139 -7.22 2.11 17.79
C ALA A 139 -6.36 2.55 18.99
N SER A 140 -5.39 1.72 19.42
CA SER A 140 -4.44 2.09 20.49
C SER A 140 -3.51 3.24 20.10
N MET A 141 -3.21 3.40 18.81
CA MET A 141 -2.42 4.53 18.30
C MET A 141 -3.25 5.82 18.25
N GLY A 142 -4.50 5.72 17.82
CA GLY A 142 -5.37 6.83 17.48
C GLY A 142 -5.00 7.49 16.13
N ALA A 143 -5.93 8.24 15.56
CA ALA A 143 -5.83 8.82 14.22
C ALA A 143 -4.57 9.68 14.01
N ASP A 144 -4.31 10.62 14.90
CA ASP A 144 -3.15 11.53 14.79
C ASP A 144 -1.82 10.80 14.76
N GLN A 145 -1.63 9.80 15.64
CA GLN A 145 -0.37 9.06 15.69
C GLN A 145 -0.26 8.12 14.50
N PHE A 146 -1.36 7.54 14.04
CA PHE A 146 -1.39 6.69 12.87
C PHE A 146 -0.96 7.46 11.60
N ILE A 147 -1.57 8.63 11.34
CA ILE A 147 -1.22 9.51 10.21
C ILE A 147 0.25 9.94 10.27
N LYS A 148 0.73 10.36 11.46
CA LYS A 148 2.15 10.71 11.65
C LYS A 148 3.07 9.54 11.32
N SER A 149 2.67 8.32 11.68
CA SER A 149 3.46 7.12 11.36
C SER A 149 3.44 6.83 9.86
N GLN A 150 2.29 6.91 9.19
CA GLN A 150 2.25 6.78 7.72
C GLN A 150 3.20 7.77 7.03
N THR A 151 3.19 9.04 7.46
CA THR A 151 4.10 10.07 6.92
C THR A 151 5.58 9.76 7.23
N GLN A 152 5.90 9.20 8.41
CA GLN A 152 7.26 8.79 8.77
C GLN A 152 7.78 7.64 7.89
N PHE A 153 6.90 6.75 7.44
CA PHE A 153 7.19 5.72 6.45
C PHE A 153 7.09 6.20 5.00
N ASN A 154 6.97 7.51 4.81
CA ASN A 154 6.94 8.18 3.50
C ASN A 154 5.69 7.90 2.66
N PHE A 155 4.60 7.36 3.24
CA PHE A 155 3.32 7.28 2.54
C PHE A 155 2.73 8.67 2.32
N GLY A 156 2.10 8.88 1.17
CA GLY A 156 1.52 10.16 0.77
C GLY A 156 2.51 11.20 0.25
N THR A 157 3.81 10.86 0.18
CA THR A 157 4.87 11.74 -0.36
C THR A 157 5.76 10.98 -1.34
N ARG A 158 6.34 11.68 -2.32
CA ARG A 158 7.28 11.06 -3.25
C ARG A 158 8.54 10.61 -2.52
N THR A 159 9.12 9.49 -2.93
CA THR A 159 10.39 8.99 -2.38
C THR A 159 11.58 9.81 -2.85
N GLY A 160 11.45 10.46 -4.00
CA GLY A 160 12.53 11.21 -4.65
C GLY A 160 13.44 10.31 -5.50
N ILE A 161 12.97 9.13 -5.90
CA ILE A 161 13.71 8.28 -6.85
C ILE A 161 14.04 9.07 -8.12
N ASP A 162 15.25 8.90 -8.64
CA ASP A 162 15.75 9.60 -9.83
C ASP A 162 15.14 9.03 -11.13
N LEU A 163 13.81 8.99 -11.17
CA LEU A 163 13.01 8.57 -12.33
C LEU A 163 11.84 9.53 -12.51
N PRO A 164 11.41 9.79 -13.76
CA PRO A 164 10.33 10.72 -14.04
C PRO A 164 8.96 10.15 -13.62
N ASN A 165 8.02 11.06 -13.38
CA ASN A 165 6.60 10.78 -13.19
C ASN A 165 6.25 9.96 -11.93
N GLU A 166 7.02 10.12 -10.84
CA GLU A 166 6.73 9.44 -9.58
C GLU A 166 5.37 9.89 -8.98
N GLY A 167 4.53 8.93 -8.63
CA GLY A 167 3.29 9.13 -7.87
C GLY A 167 3.56 9.22 -6.36
N SER A 168 2.58 9.74 -5.60
CA SER A 168 2.70 9.87 -4.15
C SER A 168 1.70 9.04 -3.34
N GLY A 169 0.71 8.44 -4.01
CA GLY A 169 -0.42 7.86 -3.32
C GLY A 169 -1.26 8.92 -2.58
N ILE A 170 -2.25 8.46 -1.83
CA ILE A 170 -3.17 9.31 -1.05
C ILE A 170 -3.31 8.70 0.33
N ILE A 171 -3.07 9.49 1.38
CA ILE A 171 -3.36 9.13 2.77
C ILE A 171 -4.42 10.07 3.34
N HIS A 172 -5.07 9.64 4.43
CA HIS A 172 -6.00 10.49 5.15
C HIS A 172 -5.30 11.64 5.87
N THR A 173 -6.04 12.71 6.08
CA THR A 173 -5.67 13.82 6.97
C THR A 173 -6.38 13.69 8.31
N THR A 174 -6.04 14.53 9.29
CA THR A 174 -6.75 14.58 10.58
C THR A 174 -8.25 14.86 10.43
N ASP A 175 -8.63 15.57 9.37
CA ASP A 175 -10.04 15.91 9.12
C ASP A 175 -10.82 14.79 8.43
N THR A 176 -10.11 13.83 7.80
CA THR A 176 -10.72 12.74 7.03
C THR A 176 -10.52 11.36 7.65
N MET A 177 -9.70 11.24 8.70
CA MET A 177 -9.45 9.98 9.41
C MET A 177 -10.47 9.81 10.54
N GLY A 178 -11.61 9.20 10.24
CA GLY A 178 -12.56 8.71 11.24
C GLY A 178 -12.16 7.33 11.79
N GLU A 179 -12.99 6.77 12.67
CA GLU A 179 -12.73 5.45 13.28
C GLU A 179 -12.73 4.32 12.25
N THR A 180 -13.64 4.38 11.28
CA THR A 180 -13.72 3.37 10.19
C THR A 180 -12.51 3.46 9.25
N GLU A 181 -12.11 4.67 8.88
CA GLU A 181 -10.95 4.92 8.04
C GLU A 181 -9.67 4.46 8.73
N LEU A 182 -9.52 4.72 10.03
CA LEU A 182 -8.40 4.24 10.84
C LEU A 182 -8.35 2.72 10.87
N ALA A 183 -9.50 2.08 11.12
CA ALA A 183 -9.63 0.63 11.14
C ALA A 183 -9.23 0.02 9.78
N CYS A 184 -9.80 0.50 8.67
CA CYS A 184 -9.49 0.02 7.33
C CYS A 184 -8.03 0.26 6.94
N SER A 185 -7.48 1.44 7.27
CA SER A 185 -6.08 1.79 6.98
C SER A 185 -5.09 0.88 7.72
N SER A 186 -5.47 0.31 8.88
CA SER A 186 -4.61 -0.58 9.67
C SER A 186 -4.20 -1.86 8.94
N PHE A 187 -5.02 -2.31 7.99
CA PHE A 187 -4.76 -3.50 7.17
C PHE A 187 -4.65 -3.19 5.67
N GLY A 188 -4.41 -1.91 5.34
CA GLY A 188 -4.03 -1.46 4.01
C GLY A 188 -5.17 -1.19 3.05
N GLN A 189 -6.35 -0.81 3.54
CA GLN A 189 -7.47 -0.34 2.74
C GLN A 189 -7.81 1.12 3.06
N GLY A 190 -8.47 1.82 2.13
CA GLY A 190 -8.88 3.21 2.32
C GLY A 190 -7.78 4.25 2.11
N PHE A 191 -6.54 3.85 1.84
CA PHE A 191 -5.46 4.72 1.38
C PHE A 191 -4.68 4.04 0.26
N THR A 192 -3.87 4.81 -0.48
CA THR A 192 -3.08 4.26 -1.58
C THR A 192 -1.62 4.62 -1.46
N CYS A 193 -0.75 3.75 -1.97
CA CYS A 193 0.69 3.98 -2.12
C CYS A 193 1.19 3.36 -3.42
N THR A 194 2.36 3.79 -3.88
CA THR A 194 3.06 3.16 -4.99
C THR A 194 3.93 1.99 -4.51
N MET A 195 4.33 1.10 -5.43
CA MET A 195 5.22 -0.02 -5.08
C MET A 195 6.54 0.44 -4.48
N ILE A 196 7.11 1.55 -4.98
CA ILE A 196 8.35 2.10 -4.44
C ILE A 196 8.18 2.63 -3.01
N GLN A 197 7.04 3.24 -2.67
CA GLN A 197 6.75 3.65 -1.30
C GLN A 197 6.61 2.46 -0.36
N GLU A 198 5.92 1.40 -0.81
CA GLU A 198 5.68 0.21 0.00
C GLU A 198 6.98 -0.56 0.31
N ILE A 199 7.86 -0.77 -0.69
CA ILE A 199 9.13 -1.45 -0.47
C ILE A 199 10.05 -0.62 0.43
N ASN A 200 10.16 0.69 0.25
CA ASN A 200 10.93 1.58 1.13
C ASN A 200 10.46 1.52 2.58
N ALA A 201 9.13 1.54 2.79
CA ALA A 201 8.55 1.42 4.12
C ALA A 201 8.89 0.05 4.74
N MET A 202 8.83 -1.03 3.96
CA MET A 202 9.18 -2.37 4.43
C MET A 202 10.68 -2.49 4.72
N CYS A 203 11.56 -1.92 3.89
CA CYS A 203 13.00 -1.85 4.14
C CYS A 203 13.31 -1.18 5.49
N SER A 204 12.56 -0.14 5.86
CA SER A 204 12.69 0.52 7.16
C SER A 204 12.29 -0.35 8.35
N VAL A 205 11.53 -1.42 8.14
CA VAL A 205 11.12 -2.37 9.20
C VAL A 205 12.17 -3.47 9.40
N VAL A 206 12.86 -3.86 8.32
CA VAL A 206 13.81 -5.00 8.34
C VAL A 206 15.27 -4.60 8.43
N ASN A 207 15.57 -3.30 8.39
CA ASN A 207 16.93 -2.74 8.51
C ASN A 207 17.39 -2.63 9.97
#